data_a0671fbee472753a65f8423e7a2f0725
#
_entry.id   a0671fbee472753a65f8423e7a2f0725
#
_cell.length_a   1.000
_cell.length_b   1.000
_cell.length_c   1.000
_cell.angle_alpha   90.00
_cell.angle_beta   90.00
_cell.angle_gamma   90.00
#
_symmetry.space_group_name_H-M   'P 1'
#
loop_
_entity.id
_entity.type
_entity.pdbx_description
1 polymer ?
#
loop_
_entity_poly.entity_id
_entity_poly.type
_entity_poly.pdbx_seq_one_letter_code
_entity_poly.pdbx_strand_id
1 'polypeptide(L)'
;MHVLFVCTGNTCRSPLAEAIARRLIAERALDVTVASAGTSALEGMPASDGSLLVGLERSYDVSLHRAQRLTRELVAEADLVLGMAAHHVERAGELGGQGKVHLLTDYALNRRTGRAIADPFGGDVDGYRLMADDLERELARVVERLAKEPPPQVSP
;
A
#
# COMPACT_ATOMS: atom_id res chain seq x y z
N MET A 1 2.86 3.01 -15.34
CA MET A 1 3.19 2.07 -14.25
C MET A 1 2.07 2.06 -13.22
N HIS A 2 1.73 0.90 -12.70
CA HIS A 2 0.67 0.74 -11.71
C HIS A 2 1.17 -0.02 -10.48
N VAL A 3 0.99 0.55 -9.28
CA VAL A 3 1.41 -0.03 -8.00
C VAL A 3 0.18 -0.38 -7.16
N LEU A 4 0.14 -1.61 -6.64
CA LEU A 4 -0.94 -2.10 -5.79
C LEU A 4 -0.42 -2.33 -4.37
N PHE A 5 -1.06 -1.70 -3.38
CA PHE A 5 -0.76 -1.91 -1.97
C PHE A 5 -1.72 -2.93 -1.37
N VAL A 6 -1.20 -3.86 -0.58
CA VAL A 6 -2.00 -4.98 -0.05
C VAL A 6 -1.85 -5.08 1.46
N CYS A 7 -2.98 -5.07 2.16
CA CYS A 7 -3.06 -5.42 3.59
C CYS A 7 -4.17 -6.46 3.80
N THR A 8 -4.64 -6.65 5.02
CA THR A 8 -5.66 -7.65 5.30
C THR A 8 -7.07 -7.16 4.94
N GLY A 9 -7.55 -6.12 5.62
CA GLY A 9 -8.92 -5.64 5.48
C GLY A 9 -9.12 -4.55 4.45
N ASN A 10 -8.07 -3.95 3.94
CA ASN A 10 -8.10 -2.79 3.05
C ASN A 10 -8.86 -1.60 3.65
N THR A 11 -8.76 -1.43 4.96
CA THR A 11 -9.42 -0.33 5.68
C THR A 11 -8.45 0.51 6.52
N CYS A 12 -7.27 0.01 6.85
CA CYS A 12 -6.31 0.71 7.70
C CYS A 12 -5.03 1.08 6.95
N ARG A 13 -4.12 0.13 6.78
CA ARG A 13 -2.77 0.38 6.23
C ARG A 13 -2.77 0.72 4.76
N SER A 14 -3.39 -0.10 3.93
CA SER A 14 -3.29 0.07 2.48
C SER A 14 -4.04 1.29 1.93
N PRO A 15 -5.20 1.70 2.47
CA PRO A 15 -5.83 2.95 2.02
C PRO A 15 -4.96 4.18 2.30
N LEU A 16 -4.33 4.21 3.47
CA LEU A 16 -3.47 5.32 3.84
C LEU A 16 -2.18 5.31 3.01
N ALA A 17 -1.59 4.14 2.77
CA ALA A 17 -0.44 3.99 1.89
C ALA A 17 -0.75 4.51 0.48
N GLU A 18 -1.91 4.16 -0.06
CA GLU A 18 -2.37 4.64 -1.36
C GLU A 18 -2.45 6.18 -1.40
N ALA A 19 -3.05 6.80 -0.39
CA ALA A 19 -3.20 8.25 -0.33
C ALA A 19 -1.86 8.97 -0.19
N ILE A 20 -0.98 8.46 0.66
CA ILE A 20 0.38 9.01 0.85
C ILE A 20 1.18 8.90 -0.45
N ALA A 21 1.18 7.72 -1.06
CA ALA A 21 1.91 7.49 -2.31
C ALA A 21 1.39 8.39 -3.43
N ARG A 22 0.07 8.54 -3.55
CA ARG A 22 -0.54 9.40 -4.57
C ARG A 22 -0.05 10.84 -4.46
N ARG A 23 0.04 11.37 -3.24
CA ARG A 23 0.58 12.72 -3.01
C ARG A 23 2.05 12.82 -3.41
N LEU A 24 2.88 11.89 -2.96
CA LEU A 24 4.31 11.90 -3.28
C LEU A 24 4.57 11.79 -4.78
N ILE A 25 3.79 10.95 -5.46
CA ILE A 25 3.85 10.76 -6.92
C ILE A 25 3.49 12.07 -7.64
N ALA A 26 2.41 12.74 -7.19
CA ALA A 26 1.98 14.01 -7.76
C ALA A 26 3.02 15.10 -7.56
N GLU A 27 3.59 15.21 -6.37
CA GLU A 27 4.64 16.20 -6.05
C GLU A 27 5.88 16.04 -6.92
N ARG A 28 6.18 14.83 -7.34
CA ARG A 28 7.34 14.52 -8.20
C ARG A 28 6.99 14.40 -9.68
N ALA A 29 5.73 14.63 -10.03
CA ALA A 29 5.22 14.53 -11.41
C ALA A 29 5.57 13.20 -12.08
N LEU A 30 5.45 12.09 -11.35
CA LEU A 30 5.72 10.75 -11.87
C LEU A 30 4.48 10.19 -12.56
N ASP A 31 4.70 9.44 -13.63
CA ASP A 31 3.63 8.72 -14.34
C ASP A 31 3.39 7.35 -13.69
N VAL A 32 2.81 7.37 -12.49
CA VAL A 32 2.52 6.19 -11.69
C VAL A 32 1.09 6.30 -11.15
N THR A 33 0.32 5.23 -11.30
CA THR A 33 -1.00 5.10 -10.67
C THR A 33 -0.91 4.14 -9.49
N VAL A 34 -1.78 4.33 -8.50
CA VAL A 34 -1.80 3.49 -7.30
C VAL A 34 -3.22 3.03 -6.99
N ALA A 35 -3.30 1.85 -6.40
CA ALA A 35 -4.55 1.28 -5.88
C ALA A 35 -4.21 0.47 -4.63
N SER A 36 -5.24 -0.01 -3.94
CA SER A 36 -5.07 -0.87 -2.76
C SER A 36 -6.15 -1.95 -2.72
N ALA A 37 -5.83 -3.06 -2.05
CA ALA A 37 -6.73 -4.20 -1.88
C ALA A 37 -6.40 -4.93 -0.59
N GLY A 38 -7.28 -5.82 -0.16
CA GLY A 38 -7.09 -6.62 1.03
C GLY A 38 -7.26 -8.11 0.79
N THR A 39 -6.42 -8.92 1.43
CA THR A 39 -6.47 -10.39 1.31
C THR A 39 -7.77 -10.97 1.89
N SER A 40 -8.39 -10.27 2.83
CA SER A 40 -9.66 -10.65 3.48
C SER A 40 -10.62 -9.47 3.57
N ALA A 41 -10.57 -8.55 2.61
CA ALA A 41 -11.41 -7.37 2.60
C ALA A 41 -12.88 -7.74 2.41
N LEU A 42 -13.74 -6.97 3.09
CA LEU A 42 -15.16 -6.95 2.83
C LEU A 42 -15.45 -5.84 1.82
N GLU A 43 -15.95 -6.21 0.66
CA GLU A 43 -16.19 -5.26 -0.44
C GLU A 43 -17.04 -4.06 0.00
N GLY A 44 -16.60 -2.87 -0.37
CA GLY A 44 -17.34 -1.65 -0.15
C GLY A 44 -17.18 -1.00 1.22
N MET A 45 -16.44 -1.60 2.14
CA MET A 45 -16.23 -1.01 3.47
C MET A 45 -15.43 0.30 3.37
N PRO A 46 -15.81 1.33 4.13
CA PRO A 46 -15.02 2.57 4.17
C PRO A 46 -13.69 2.37 4.90
N ALA A 47 -12.80 3.34 4.82
CA ALA A 47 -11.61 3.37 5.65
C ALA A 47 -12.01 3.37 7.14
N SER A 48 -11.18 2.76 7.98
CA SER A 48 -11.43 2.72 9.43
C SER A 48 -11.43 4.13 10.03
N ASP A 49 -12.11 4.29 11.17
CA ASP A 49 -12.18 5.59 11.87
C ASP A 49 -10.80 6.13 12.19
N GLY A 50 -9.87 5.28 12.62
CA GLY A 50 -8.49 5.67 12.91
C GLY A 50 -7.76 6.19 11.68
N SER A 51 -7.93 5.53 10.52
CA SER A 51 -7.32 5.98 9.27
C SER A 51 -7.95 7.26 8.76
N LEU A 52 -9.27 7.42 8.90
CA LEU A 52 -9.97 8.68 8.57
C LEU A 52 -9.45 9.83 9.42
N LEU A 53 -9.31 9.61 10.74
CA LEU A 53 -8.84 10.64 11.67
C LEU A 53 -7.39 11.07 11.37
N VAL A 54 -6.48 10.11 11.21
CA VAL A 54 -5.09 10.39 10.91
C VAL A 54 -4.96 11.03 9.52
N GLY A 55 -5.75 10.57 8.56
CA GLY A 55 -5.83 11.19 7.25
C GLY A 55 -6.22 12.65 7.36
N LEU A 56 -7.25 12.96 8.14
CA LEU A 56 -7.71 14.33 8.38
C LEU A 56 -6.61 15.19 9.02
N GLU A 57 -5.92 14.67 10.04
CA GLU A 57 -4.82 15.36 10.72
C GLU A 57 -3.68 15.73 9.77
N ARG A 58 -3.40 14.91 8.77
CA ARG A 58 -2.24 15.04 7.88
C ARG A 58 -2.61 15.44 6.45
N SER A 59 -3.86 15.78 6.23
CA SER A 59 -4.40 16.18 4.92
C SER A 59 -4.32 15.08 3.86
N TYR A 60 -4.48 13.84 4.25
CA TYR A 60 -4.70 12.72 3.35
C TYR A 60 -6.19 12.40 3.35
N ASP A 61 -6.83 12.56 2.21
CA ASP A 61 -8.27 12.28 2.08
C ASP A 61 -8.50 10.81 1.74
N VAL A 62 -8.98 10.05 2.72
CA VAL A 62 -9.40 8.65 2.52
C VAL A 62 -10.91 8.48 2.69
N SER A 63 -11.66 9.59 2.68
CA SER A 63 -13.12 9.58 2.93
C SER A 63 -13.91 8.85 1.84
N LEU A 64 -13.40 8.81 0.61
CA LEU A 64 -14.06 8.12 -0.50
C LEU A 64 -13.57 6.68 -0.70
N HIS A 65 -12.66 6.24 0.14
CA HIS A 65 -12.12 4.88 0.03
C HIS A 65 -13.22 3.83 0.19
N ARG A 66 -13.19 2.80 -0.65
CA ARG A 66 -14.02 1.60 -0.52
C ARG A 66 -13.12 0.39 -0.65
N ALA A 67 -13.17 -0.47 0.37
CA ALA A 67 -12.36 -1.67 0.40
C ALA A 67 -12.70 -2.59 -0.76
N GLN A 68 -11.66 -3.23 -1.32
CA GLN A 68 -11.82 -4.25 -2.34
C GLN A 68 -10.94 -5.45 -2.03
N ARG A 69 -11.43 -6.63 -2.40
CA ARG A 69 -10.72 -7.88 -2.19
C ARG A 69 -9.63 -8.06 -3.23
N LEU A 70 -8.48 -8.54 -2.78
CA LEU A 70 -7.38 -8.88 -3.66
C LEU A 70 -7.79 -10.02 -4.60
N THR A 71 -7.59 -9.84 -5.90
CA THR A 71 -7.93 -10.82 -6.94
C THR A 71 -6.75 -11.04 -7.88
N ARG A 72 -6.80 -12.14 -8.65
CA ARG A 72 -5.81 -12.40 -9.71
C ARG A 72 -5.77 -11.26 -10.73
N GLU A 73 -6.94 -10.70 -11.06
CA GLU A 73 -7.06 -9.60 -12.02
C GLU A 73 -6.34 -8.36 -11.54
N LEU A 74 -6.54 -7.97 -10.26
CA LEU A 74 -5.84 -6.83 -9.68
C LEU A 74 -4.32 -7.02 -9.67
N VAL A 75 -3.89 -8.23 -9.33
CA VAL A 75 -2.45 -8.57 -9.35
C VAL A 75 -1.90 -8.52 -10.78
N ALA A 76 -2.64 -9.06 -11.74
CA ALA A 76 -2.22 -9.07 -13.14
C ALA A 76 -2.06 -7.65 -13.72
N GLU A 77 -2.94 -6.73 -13.35
CA GLU A 77 -2.91 -5.33 -13.79
C GLU A 77 -1.75 -4.53 -13.18
N ALA A 78 -1.23 -4.96 -12.04
CA ALA A 78 -0.17 -4.23 -11.34
C ALA A 78 1.21 -4.56 -11.92
N ASP A 79 2.05 -3.55 -12.05
CA ASP A 79 3.48 -3.71 -12.38
C ASP A 79 4.30 -4.04 -11.13
N LEU A 80 3.83 -3.59 -9.97
CA LEU A 80 4.46 -3.79 -8.68
C LEU A 80 3.38 -3.98 -7.62
N VAL A 81 3.54 -5.00 -6.77
CA VAL A 81 2.64 -5.25 -5.64
C VAL A 81 3.43 -5.16 -4.35
N LEU A 82 2.98 -4.33 -3.42
CA LEU A 82 3.65 -4.10 -2.14
C LEU A 82 2.74 -4.52 -0.98
N GLY A 83 3.16 -5.56 -0.26
CA GLY A 83 2.44 -6.07 0.90
C GLY A 83 2.92 -5.43 2.20
N MET A 84 2.01 -5.23 3.13
CA MET A 84 2.31 -4.64 4.43
C MET A 84 2.99 -5.64 5.38
N ALA A 85 2.77 -6.93 5.18
CA ALA A 85 3.37 -8.02 5.96
C ALA A 85 3.65 -9.22 5.06
N ALA A 86 4.45 -10.16 5.55
CA ALA A 86 4.88 -11.33 4.78
C ALA A 86 3.71 -12.16 4.23
N HIS A 87 2.64 -12.34 5.01
CA HIS A 87 1.49 -13.13 4.55
C HIS A 87 0.71 -12.46 3.42
N HIS A 88 0.76 -11.13 3.30
CA HIS A 88 0.19 -10.41 2.16
C HIS A 88 1.00 -10.66 0.89
N VAL A 89 2.32 -10.68 1.02
CA VAL A 89 3.24 -10.99 -0.09
C VAL A 89 3.01 -12.42 -0.58
N GLU A 90 2.91 -13.36 0.33
CA GLU A 90 2.65 -14.77 0.02
C GLU A 90 1.33 -14.92 -0.74
N ARG A 91 0.25 -14.31 -0.24
CA ARG A 91 -1.06 -14.40 -0.88
C ARG A 91 -1.06 -13.77 -2.28
N ALA A 92 -0.46 -12.61 -2.44
CA ALA A 92 -0.34 -11.97 -3.76
C ALA A 92 0.47 -12.84 -4.73
N GLY A 93 1.53 -13.49 -4.23
CA GLY A 93 2.31 -14.46 -5.01
C GLY A 93 1.47 -15.62 -5.51
N GLU A 94 0.63 -16.20 -4.64
CA GLU A 94 -0.31 -17.28 -5.01
C GLU A 94 -1.31 -16.82 -6.08
N LEU A 95 -1.64 -15.55 -6.11
CA LEU A 95 -2.56 -14.96 -7.09
C LEU A 95 -1.86 -14.49 -8.37
N GLY A 96 -0.63 -14.90 -8.60
CA GLY A 96 0.10 -14.61 -9.84
C GLY A 96 1.13 -13.49 -9.73
N GLY A 97 1.40 -13.00 -8.53
CA GLY A 97 2.33 -11.87 -8.32
C GLY A 97 3.80 -12.25 -8.25
N GLN A 98 4.16 -13.51 -8.46
CA GLN A 98 5.56 -13.94 -8.39
C GLN A 98 6.44 -13.09 -9.32
N GLY A 99 7.57 -12.64 -8.78
CA GLY A 99 8.51 -11.78 -9.51
C GLY A 99 8.23 -10.29 -9.45
N LYS A 100 7.05 -9.88 -9.00
CA LYS A 100 6.68 -8.45 -8.88
C LYS A 100 6.07 -8.08 -7.53
N VAL A 101 5.97 -9.02 -6.60
CA VAL A 101 5.46 -8.75 -5.25
C VAL A 101 6.60 -8.68 -4.25
N HIS A 102 6.57 -7.68 -3.39
CA HIS A 102 7.58 -7.45 -2.35
C HIS A 102 6.91 -6.97 -1.06
N LEU A 103 7.58 -7.23 0.06
CA LEU A 103 7.25 -6.54 1.29
C LEU A 103 7.58 -5.05 1.11
N LEU A 104 6.69 -4.17 1.54
CA LEU A 104 6.85 -2.73 1.32
C LEU A 104 8.21 -2.23 1.84
N THR A 105 8.58 -2.62 3.06
CA THR A 105 9.85 -2.20 3.67
C THR A 105 11.06 -2.78 2.97
N ASP A 106 10.96 -4.01 2.43
CA ASP A 106 12.04 -4.61 1.64
C ASP A 106 12.25 -3.83 0.35
N TYR A 107 11.18 -3.47 -0.33
CA TYR A 107 11.26 -2.67 -1.55
C TYR A 107 11.81 -1.27 -1.26
N ALA A 108 11.33 -0.63 -0.19
CA ALA A 108 11.76 0.71 0.21
C ALA A 108 13.26 0.79 0.45
N LEU A 109 13.83 -0.23 1.09
CA LEU A 109 15.26 -0.25 1.46
C LEU A 109 16.12 -1.04 0.48
N ASN A 110 15.52 -1.63 -0.54
CA ASN A 110 16.18 -2.50 -1.52
C ASN A 110 17.03 -3.59 -0.85
N ARG A 111 16.46 -4.23 0.17
CA ARG A 111 17.08 -5.33 0.89
C ARG A 111 16.03 -6.11 1.67
N ARG A 112 16.34 -7.32 2.11
CA ARG A 112 15.47 -8.11 2.97
C ARG A 112 15.49 -7.56 4.39
N THR A 113 14.43 -6.87 4.78
CA THR A 113 14.24 -6.38 6.16
C THR A 113 13.39 -7.35 6.97
N GLY A 114 12.45 -8.04 6.32
CA GLY A 114 11.45 -8.88 6.95
C GLY A 114 10.48 -8.09 7.84
N ARG A 115 10.50 -6.77 7.78
CA ARG A 115 9.76 -5.92 8.71
C ARG A 115 8.38 -5.57 8.17
N ALA A 116 7.34 -5.93 8.91
CA ALA A 116 5.97 -5.57 8.59
C ALA A 116 5.66 -4.12 9.00
N ILE A 117 4.70 -3.51 8.31
CA ILE A 117 4.03 -2.31 8.81
C ILE A 117 3.02 -2.77 9.86
N ALA A 118 3.12 -2.26 11.08
CA ALA A 118 2.28 -2.68 12.19
C ALA A 118 0.79 -2.44 11.90
N ASP A 119 -0.05 -3.42 12.25
CA ASP A 119 -1.50 -3.32 12.09
C ASP A 119 -2.10 -2.63 13.32
N PRO A 120 -2.67 -1.42 13.19
CA PRO A 120 -3.26 -0.71 14.32
C PRO A 120 -4.70 -1.12 14.62
N PHE A 121 -5.26 -2.09 13.88
CA PHE A 121 -6.66 -2.50 14.01
C PHE A 121 -7.01 -2.84 15.46
N GLY A 122 -8.08 -2.23 15.97
CA GLY A 122 -8.50 -2.40 17.36
C GLY A 122 -7.67 -1.63 18.38
N GLY A 123 -6.65 -0.90 17.94
CA GLY A 123 -5.82 -0.06 18.79
C GLY A 123 -6.33 1.37 18.91
N ASP A 124 -5.61 2.19 19.66
CA ASP A 124 -5.94 3.60 19.84
C ASP A 124 -5.40 4.47 18.69
N VAL A 125 -5.73 5.77 18.73
CA VAL A 125 -5.33 6.71 17.69
C VAL A 125 -3.81 6.88 17.61
N ASP A 126 -3.09 6.71 18.71
CA ASP A 126 -1.62 6.78 18.71
C ASP A 126 -1.00 5.65 17.89
N GLY A 127 -1.59 4.45 17.93
CA GLY A 127 -1.19 3.34 17.07
C GLY A 127 -1.36 3.67 15.59
N TYR A 128 -2.45 4.33 15.23
CA TYR A 128 -2.69 4.80 13.86
C TYR A 128 -1.68 5.88 13.46
N ARG A 129 -1.33 6.78 14.36
CA ARG A 129 -0.32 7.82 14.10
C ARG A 129 1.06 7.21 13.87
N LEU A 130 1.45 6.21 14.66
CA LEU A 130 2.71 5.50 14.48
C LEU A 130 2.75 4.76 13.13
N MET A 131 1.64 4.13 12.76
CA MET A 131 1.52 3.47 11.45
C MET A 131 1.67 4.49 10.32
N ALA A 132 1.05 5.65 10.44
CA ALA A 132 1.18 6.71 9.45
C ALA A 132 2.60 7.25 9.35
N ASP A 133 3.29 7.44 10.48
CA ASP A 133 4.72 7.85 10.50
C ASP A 133 5.57 6.85 9.74
N ASP A 134 5.35 5.56 9.98
CA ASP A 134 6.08 4.48 9.33
C ASP A 134 5.81 4.47 7.82
N LEU A 135 4.55 4.58 7.42
CA LEU A 135 4.17 4.62 6.00
C LEU A 135 4.77 5.85 5.29
N GLU A 136 4.72 7.02 5.91
CA GLU A 136 5.30 8.23 5.31
C GLU A 136 6.79 8.06 5.06
N ARG A 137 7.52 7.53 6.04
CA ARG A 137 8.96 7.30 5.91
C ARG A 137 9.29 6.28 4.82
N GLU A 138 8.61 5.14 4.85
CA GLU A 138 8.91 4.06 3.90
C GLU A 138 8.44 4.38 2.48
N LEU A 139 7.29 5.05 2.34
CA LEU A 139 6.77 5.42 1.03
C LEU A 139 7.59 6.51 0.36
N ALA A 140 8.20 7.40 1.12
CA ALA A 140 9.15 8.35 0.56
C ALA A 140 10.31 7.61 -0.14
N ARG A 141 10.80 6.54 0.47
CA ARG A 141 11.84 5.69 -0.10
C ARG A 141 11.34 4.91 -1.33
N VAL A 142 10.14 4.37 -1.25
CA VAL A 142 9.51 3.65 -2.37
C VAL A 142 9.41 4.56 -3.59
N VAL A 143 8.84 5.75 -3.41
CA VAL A 143 8.63 6.69 -4.52
C VAL A 143 9.96 7.18 -5.10
N GLU A 144 10.95 7.42 -4.26
CA GLU A 144 12.29 7.76 -4.73
C GLU A 144 12.90 6.64 -5.58
N ARG A 145 12.75 5.39 -5.14
CA ARG A 145 13.23 4.24 -5.91
C ARG A 145 12.50 4.13 -7.26
N LEU A 146 11.18 4.31 -7.27
CA LEU A 146 10.38 4.29 -8.51
C LEU A 146 10.84 5.34 -9.50
N ALA A 147 11.23 6.51 -9.02
CA ALA A 147 11.71 7.60 -9.87
C ALA A 147 13.07 7.29 -10.51
N LYS A 148 13.91 6.54 -9.82
CA LYS A 148 15.28 6.21 -10.27
C LYS A 148 15.35 4.90 -11.04
N GLU A 149 14.66 3.87 -10.56
CA GLU A 149 14.74 2.50 -11.06
C GLU A 149 13.35 1.90 -11.16
N PRO A 150 12.53 2.32 -12.13
CA PRO A 150 11.19 1.76 -12.26
C PRO A 150 11.26 0.28 -12.64
N PRO A 151 10.38 -0.57 -12.06
CA PRO A 151 10.32 -1.96 -12.46
C PRO A 151 9.81 -2.10 -13.92
N PRO A 152 10.06 -3.25 -14.56
CA PRO A 152 9.51 -3.50 -15.89
C PRO A 152 7.98 -3.40 -15.87
N GLN A 153 7.43 -2.70 -16.86
CA GLN A 153 5.98 -2.56 -16.98
C GLN A 153 5.37 -3.84 -17.54
N VAL A 154 4.19 -4.18 -17.04
CA VAL A 154 3.42 -5.32 -17.56
C VAL A 154 2.84 -4.90 -18.91
N SER A 155 3.08 -5.72 -19.95
CA SER A 155 2.51 -5.45 -21.27
C SER A 155 0.98 -5.67 -21.24
N PRO A 156 0.21 -4.81 -21.91
CA PRO A 156 -1.24 -4.98 -21.99
C PRO A 156 -1.68 -6.24 -22.73
#